data_4e214cd0aea9ba2d6fc30f7fbb77d90a
#
_entry.id   4e214cd0aea9ba2d6fc30f7fbb77d90a
#
_cell.length_a   1.000
_cell.length_b   1.000
_cell.length_c   1.000
_cell.angle_alpha   90.00
_cell.angle_beta   90.00
_cell.angle_gamma   90.00
#
_symmetry.space_group_name_H-M   'P 1'
#
loop_
_entity.id
_entity.type
_entity.pdbx_description
1 polymer ?
#
loop_
_entity_poly.entity_id
_entity_poly.type
_entity_poly.pdbx_seq_one_letter_code
_entity_poly.pdbx_strand_id
1 'polypeptide(L)'
;MKSDIEIAQECVLDPITVVADNFGIPGDDLELYGKYKAKISDELYDKVKNNKDAKLVLVTAINPTPAGEGKTTTTIGLADGLNRLGVKTIVALREPSLGPCMGVKGGAAGGGYAQVVPMEDINLHFTGDIHAITTANNLLASMIDNHIHQGNLLDIDTNHITWKRAVDLNDRVLRDVVVGLGEKNGITREDGFMITVASEIMAIVCLAENIKDLKEKLGKIIIGYNRSGKPVTAKELKADGAMTALLKDAIKPNLVQTLEHHPAIIHGGPFANIAHGCNSVRATKTAMKLADVVVTEAGFGADLGAEKFFDIKCRKAGLKPDAVVLVATVRALKYNGGVPKTELAEPNLEAVKKGFVNLEKHIENLHKFGVPVVVTLNNFVTDTKEEVDFIRSKCEDLGAEFALSEVWAKGGEGGAELANKVIDTLNNKVSNFKPIYDENDSIVNKINKICKEIYGADGVEFLPKVKKEIAKLEELGLDKMPVCIAKTQYSLSDNAKLLGRPTGFTVTIKEVRVSAGAGFIVALAGDVMTMPGLPKTPAAENIDVDDNGRIIGLF
;
A
#
# COMPACT_ATOMS: atom_id res chain seq x y z
N MET A 1 -20.49 -22.78 -0.13
CA MET A 1 -19.52 -22.10 -1.03
C MET A 1 -18.17 -22.34 -0.41
N LYS A 2 -17.14 -22.69 -1.18
CA LYS A 2 -15.77 -22.90 -0.65
C LYS A 2 -15.21 -21.59 -0.13
N SER A 3 -14.41 -21.64 0.93
CA SER A 3 -13.62 -20.50 1.43
C SER A 3 -12.44 -20.20 0.51
N ASP A 4 -11.86 -19.02 0.66
CA ASP A 4 -10.73 -18.59 -0.17
C ASP A 4 -9.52 -19.52 -0.01
N ILE A 5 -9.25 -20.01 1.23
CA ILE A 5 -8.17 -20.97 1.48
C ILE A 5 -8.45 -22.34 0.83
N GLU A 6 -9.70 -22.83 0.84
CA GLU A 6 -10.05 -24.09 0.20
C GLU A 6 -9.85 -24.02 -1.32
N ILE A 7 -10.25 -22.90 -1.95
CA ILE A 7 -10.04 -22.67 -3.38
C ILE A 7 -8.53 -22.65 -3.70
N ALA A 8 -7.73 -21.94 -2.91
CA ALA A 8 -6.29 -21.86 -3.11
C ALA A 8 -5.60 -23.21 -2.95
N GLN A 9 -6.00 -24.00 -1.95
CA GLN A 9 -5.41 -25.32 -1.67
C GLN A 9 -5.79 -26.41 -2.68
N GLU A 10 -6.90 -26.25 -3.40
CA GLU A 10 -7.28 -27.17 -4.48
C GLU A 10 -6.54 -26.89 -5.79
N CYS A 11 -5.92 -25.72 -5.94
CA CYS A 11 -5.15 -25.37 -7.12
C CYS A 11 -3.90 -26.26 -7.24
N VAL A 12 -3.72 -26.89 -8.39
CA VAL A 12 -2.50 -27.64 -8.71
C VAL A 12 -1.49 -26.63 -9.23
N LEU A 13 -0.54 -26.23 -8.37
CA LEU A 13 0.45 -25.22 -8.70
C LEU A 13 1.48 -25.71 -9.72
N ASP A 14 1.80 -24.87 -10.70
CA ASP A 14 2.96 -25.08 -11.55
C ASP A 14 4.26 -24.73 -10.79
N PRO A 15 5.37 -25.45 -11.07
CA PRO A 15 6.67 -25.01 -10.60
C PRO A 15 6.95 -23.57 -11.03
N ILE A 16 7.49 -22.76 -10.12
CA ILE A 16 7.71 -21.32 -10.39
C ILE A 16 8.63 -21.09 -11.60
N THR A 17 9.53 -22.02 -11.87
CA THR A 17 10.40 -21.98 -13.06
C THR A 17 9.62 -22.14 -14.36
N VAL A 18 8.54 -22.94 -14.37
CA VAL A 18 7.64 -23.08 -15.54
C VAL A 18 6.86 -21.80 -15.76
N VAL A 19 6.30 -21.22 -14.69
CA VAL A 19 5.58 -19.95 -14.75
C VAL A 19 6.50 -18.84 -15.28
N ALA A 20 7.73 -18.79 -14.82
CA ALA A 20 8.73 -17.82 -15.25
C ALA A 20 9.09 -17.99 -16.73
N ASP A 21 9.36 -19.24 -17.15
CA ASP A 21 9.75 -19.56 -18.54
C ASP A 21 8.65 -19.17 -19.55
N ASN A 22 7.38 -19.43 -19.22
CA ASN A 22 6.22 -19.01 -20.03
C ASN A 22 6.15 -17.50 -20.27
N PHE A 23 6.81 -16.70 -19.43
CA PHE A 23 6.90 -15.24 -19.54
C PHE A 23 8.29 -14.75 -19.99
N GLY A 24 9.18 -15.67 -20.38
CA GLY A 24 10.52 -15.36 -20.86
C GLY A 24 11.46 -14.86 -19.74
N ILE A 25 11.24 -15.31 -18.51
CA ILE A 25 12.12 -15.10 -17.37
C ILE A 25 13.00 -16.35 -17.22
N PRO A 26 14.31 -16.28 -17.50
CA PRO A 26 15.19 -17.44 -17.39
C PRO A 26 15.26 -17.97 -15.96
N GLY A 27 15.26 -19.29 -15.79
CA GLY A 27 15.35 -19.95 -14.48
C GLY A 27 16.63 -19.59 -13.71
N ASP A 28 17.74 -19.32 -14.40
CA ASP A 28 19.01 -18.89 -13.79
C ASP A 28 18.94 -17.49 -13.17
N ASP A 29 17.93 -16.69 -13.52
CA ASP A 29 17.67 -15.38 -12.94
C ASP A 29 16.73 -15.41 -11.73
N LEU A 30 16.41 -16.63 -11.25
CA LEU A 30 15.56 -16.86 -10.08
C LEU A 30 16.35 -17.46 -8.92
N GLU A 31 16.14 -16.93 -7.73
CA GLU A 31 16.57 -17.53 -6.47
C GLU A 31 15.37 -18.27 -5.86
N LEU A 32 15.38 -19.60 -5.93
CA LEU A 32 14.24 -20.43 -5.54
C LEU A 32 14.02 -20.45 -4.02
N TYR A 33 12.79 -20.21 -3.59
CA TYR A 33 12.30 -20.39 -2.21
C TYR A 33 11.29 -21.54 -2.18
N GLY A 34 11.80 -22.77 -2.39
CA GLY A 34 10.97 -23.95 -2.61
C GLY A 34 10.51 -24.07 -4.08
N LYS A 35 9.44 -24.85 -4.31
CA LYS A 35 9.00 -25.20 -5.67
C LYS A 35 8.15 -24.10 -6.34
N TYR A 36 7.44 -23.29 -5.54
CA TYR A 36 6.35 -22.44 -6.02
C TYR A 36 6.59 -20.94 -5.81
N LYS A 37 7.74 -20.58 -5.24
CA LYS A 37 8.15 -19.19 -4.97
C LYS A 37 9.59 -18.97 -5.38
N ALA A 38 9.90 -17.75 -5.82
CA ALA A 38 11.29 -17.35 -6.08
C ALA A 38 11.46 -15.86 -5.83
N LYS A 39 12.69 -15.43 -5.60
CA LYS A 39 13.08 -14.03 -5.76
C LYS A 39 13.63 -13.80 -7.16
N ILE A 40 13.37 -12.61 -7.69
CA ILE A 40 13.92 -12.16 -8.96
C ILE A 40 15.29 -11.54 -8.70
N SER A 41 16.32 -12.03 -9.40
CA SER A 41 17.69 -11.56 -9.25
C SER A 41 17.88 -10.13 -9.75
N ASP A 42 18.95 -9.46 -9.29
CA ASP A 42 19.35 -8.14 -9.80
C ASP A 42 19.82 -8.21 -11.25
N GLU A 43 20.42 -9.33 -11.64
CA GLU A 43 20.91 -9.62 -12.99
C GLU A 43 19.78 -9.63 -14.02
N LEU A 44 18.59 -10.12 -13.66
CA LEU A 44 17.44 -10.06 -14.58
C LEU A 44 17.11 -8.61 -14.95
N TYR A 45 17.00 -7.72 -13.94
CA TYR A 45 16.69 -6.33 -14.22
C TYR A 45 17.74 -5.68 -15.14
N ASP A 46 19.02 -5.96 -14.91
CA ASP A 46 20.10 -5.45 -15.76
C ASP A 46 20.01 -5.95 -17.21
N LYS A 47 19.57 -7.19 -17.42
CA LYS A 47 19.35 -7.74 -18.77
C LYS A 47 18.18 -7.07 -19.49
N VAL A 48 17.09 -6.76 -18.79
CA VAL A 48 15.83 -6.29 -19.39
C VAL A 48 15.62 -4.77 -19.29
N LYS A 49 16.43 -4.02 -18.56
CA LYS A 49 16.25 -2.57 -18.31
C LYS A 49 16.10 -1.71 -19.56
N ASN A 50 16.63 -2.17 -20.70
CA ASN A 50 16.53 -1.48 -21.99
C ASN A 50 15.31 -1.90 -22.82
N ASN A 51 14.50 -2.86 -22.33
CA ASN A 51 13.25 -3.22 -23.00
C ASN A 51 12.27 -2.02 -22.94
N LYS A 52 11.34 -2.00 -23.89
CA LYS A 52 10.24 -1.03 -23.88
C LYS A 52 9.43 -1.20 -22.58
N ASP A 53 9.01 -0.09 -22.01
CA ASP A 53 8.11 -0.12 -20.85
C ASP A 53 6.71 -0.59 -21.25
N ALA A 54 6.16 -1.47 -20.41
CA ALA A 54 4.76 -1.86 -20.47
C ALA A 54 3.83 -0.67 -20.17
N LYS A 55 2.58 -0.80 -20.56
CA LYS A 55 1.51 0.07 -20.08
C LYS A 55 1.25 -0.18 -18.59
N LEU A 56 1.13 0.89 -17.80
CA LEU A 56 0.92 0.81 -16.35
C LEU A 56 -0.52 1.17 -15.99
N VAL A 57 -1.25 0.20 -15.41
CA VAL A 57 -2.63 0.35 -14.96
C VAL A 57 -2.66 0.30 -13.43
N LEU A 58 -3.15 1.37 -12.81
CA LEU A 58 -3.37 1.42 -11.37
C LEU A 58 -4.80 0.97 -11.04
N VAL A 59 -4.96 0.04 -10.12
CA VAL A 59 -6.26 -0.30 -9.50
C VAL A 59 -6.36 0.37 -8.14
N THR A 60 -7.42 1.13 -7.94
CA THR A 60 -7.76 1.79 -6.69
C THR A 60 -9.25 1.62 -6.39
N ALA A 61 -9.76 2.21 -5.32
CA ALA A 61 -11.17 2.11 -4.95
C ALA A 61 -11.71 3.43 -4.41
N ILE A 62 -13.01 3.51 -4.23
CA ILE A 62 -13.65 4.53 -3.39
C ILE A 62 -13.29 4.32 -1.92
N ASN A 63 -13.72 5.21 -1.01
CA ASN A 63 -13.44 5.03 0.42
C ASN A 63 -13.90 3.64 0.89
N PRO A 64 -13.03 2.89 1.60
CA PRO A 64 -13.35 1.54 2.00
C PRO A 64 -14.49 1.50 3.01
N THR A 65 -15.30 0.45 2.88
CA THR A 65 -16.30 0.09 3.88
C THR A 65 -15.79 -1.08 4.72
N PRO A 66 -16.42 -1.35 5.84
CA PRO A 66 -16.06 -2.51 6.66
C PRO A 66 -16.24 -3.88 5.96
N ALA A 67 -16.96 -3.91 4.83
CA ALA A 67 -17.14 -5.13 4.02
C ALA A 67 -16.00 -5.36 3.01
N GLY A 68 -15.20 -4.32 2.74
CA GLY A 68 -14.20 -4.31 1.68
C GLY A 68 -14.80 -4.16 0.27
N GLU A 69 -14.03 -3.63 -0.69
CA GLU A 69 -14.47 -3.38 -2.06
C GLU A 69 -13.93 -4.40 -3.06
N GLY A 70 -13.09 -5.35 -2.62
CA GLY A 70 -12.51 -6.38 -3.48
C GLY A 70 -11.43 -5.86 -4.44
N LYS A 71 -10.67 -4.83 -4.05
CA LYS A 71 -9.65 -4.21 -4.88
C LYS A 71 -8.57 -5.18 -5.33
N THR A 72 -7.94 -5.93 -4.43
CA THR A 72 -6.89 -6.90 -4.76
C THR A 72 -7.43 -8.02 -5.65
N THR A 73 -8.64 -8.53 -5.34
CA THR A 73 -9.36 -9.51 -6.16
C THR A 73 -9.59 -8.98 -7.58
N THR A 74 -10.05 -7.73 -7.71
CA THR A 74 -10.22 -7.07 -9.01
C THR A 74 -8.89 -6.90 -9.74
N THR A 75 -7.81 -6.55 -9.03
CA THR A 75 -6.47 -6.37 -9.61
C THR A 75 -5.95 -7.67 -10.24
N ILE A 76 -6.09 -8.77 -9.51
CA ILE A 76 -5.67 -10.11 -9.97
C ILE A 76 -6.57 -10.58 -11.12
N GLY A 77 -7.89 -10.51 -10.94
CA GLY A 77 -8.83 -10.94 -11.98
C GLY A 77 -8.76 -10.13 -13.27
N LEU A 78 -8.44 -8.83 -13.19
CA LEU A 78 -8.14 -8.03 -14.38
C LEU A 78 -6.88 -8.51 -15.10
N ALA A 79 -5.80 -8.80 -14.35
CA ALA A 79 -4.56 -9.30 -14.95
C ALA A 79 -4.78 -10.66 -15.63
N ASP A 80 -5.51 -11.58 -14.99
CA ASP A 80 -5.89 -12.86 -15.58
C ASP A 80 -6.80 -12.68 -16.80
N GLY A 81 -7.76 -11.75 -16.73
CA GLY A 81 -8.64 -11.40 -17.85
C GLY A 81 -7.88 -10.87 -19.07
N LEU A 82 -6.88 -10.00 -18.84
CA LEU A 82 -6.00 -9.47 -19.90
C LEU A 82 -5.15 -10.59 -20.53
N ASN A 83 -4.57 -11.48 -19.72
CA ASN A 83 -3.82 -12.64 -20.21
C ASN A 83 -4.70 -13.59 -21.03
N ARG A 84 -5.95 -13.85 -20.61
CA ARG A 84 -6.91 -14.64 -21.40
C ARG A 84 -7.23 -14.03 -22.77
N LEU A 85 -7.15 -12.70 -22.90
CA LEU A 85 -7.31 -11.98 -24.17
C LEU A 85 -6.01 -11.90 -24.99
N GLY A 86 -4.93 -12.58 -24.56
CA GLY A 86 -3.65 -12.62 -25.24
C GLY A 86 -2.75 -11.40 -25.00
N VAL A 87 -3.07 -10.55 -24.02
CA VAL A 87 -2.22 -9.42 -23.63
C VAL A 87 -1.29 -9.88 -22.51
N LYS A 88 0.00 -9.94 -22.78
CA LYS A 88 1.02 -10.37 -21.80
C LYS A 88 1.04 -9.45 -20.58
N THR A 89 0.46 -9.89 -19.47
CA THR A 89 0.22 -9.06 -18.30
C THR A 89 0.85 -9.66 -17.04
N ILE A 90 1.51 -8.82 -16.24
CA ILE A 90 2.02 -9.16 -14.91
C ILE A 90 1.28 -8.31 -13.88
N VAL A 91 0.82 -8.95 -12.81
CA VAL A 91 0.27 -8.25 -11.66
C VAL A 91 1.37 -7.96 -10.64
N ALA A 92 1.41 -6.73 -10.11
CA ALA A 92 2.38 -6.31 -9.11
C ALA A 92 1.65 -5.85 -7.83
N LEU A 93 1.86 -6.59 -6.72
CA LEU A 93 1.08 -6.47 -5.48
C LEU A 93 1.97 -6.15 -4.28
N ARG A 94 1.32 -5.76 -3.18
CA ARG A 94 1.96 -5.63 -1.87
C ARG A 94 2.01 -6.99 -1.16
N GLU A 95 3.05 -7.16 -0.34
CA GLU A 95 3.15 -8.28 0.60
C GLU A 95 2.24 -8.02 1.81
N PRO A 96 1.42 -9.00 2.26
CA PRO A 96 0.58 -8.85 3.44
C PRO A 96 1.40 -8.87 4.73
N SER A 97 0.98 -8.08 5.73
CA SER A 97 1.50 -8.08 7.09
C SER A 97 0.75 -9.09 7.95
N LEU A 98 1.45 -9.73 8.88
CA LEU A 98 0.85 -10.69 9.82
C LEU A 98 -0.18 -10.04 10.75
N GLY A 99 0.01 -8.81 11.15
CA GLY A 99 -0.92 -8.11 12.04
C GLY A 99 -2.36 -8.07 11.53
N PRO A 100 -2.63 -7.59 10.31
CA PRO A 100 -3.94 -7.70 9.66
C PRO A 100 -4.42 -9.13 9.47
N CYS A 101 -3.54 -10.06 9.06
CA CYS A 101 -3.91 -11.46 8.86
C CYS A 101 -4.43 -12.12 10.14
N MET A 102 -3.76 -11.91 11.27
CA MET A 102 -4.15 -12.44 12.57
C MET A 102 -5.25 -11.60 13.24
N GLY A 103 -5.46 -10.36 12.80
CA GLY A 103 -6.37 -9.39 13.41
C GLY A 103 -7.78 -9.40 12.85
N VAL A 104 -7.99 -8.66 11.79
CA VAL A 104 -9.35 -8.33 11.34
C VAL A 104 -9.78 -9.18 10.15
N LYS A 105 -8.88 -9.43 9.20
CA LYS A 105 -9.25 -10.03 7.91
C LYS A 105 -8.05 -10.14 6.99
N GLY A 106 -8.13 -11.16 6.16
CA GLY A 106 -7.50 -11.43 4.91
C GLY A 106 -6.29 -10.64 4.49
N GLY A 107 -5.29 -11.39 4.11
CA GLY A 107 -4.11 -10.86 3.48
C GLY A 107 -4.40 -10.25 2.10
N ALA A 108 -3.37 -9.73 1.48
CA ALA A 108 -3.43 -9.14 0.15
C ALA A 108 -3.29 -10.21 -0.98
N ALA A 109 -3.83 -11.42 -0.79
CA ALA A 109 -3.73 -12.50 -1.76
C ALA A 109 -4.91 -12.58 -2.76
N GLY A 110 -5.89 -11.69 -2.65
CA GLY A 110 -7.13 -11.76 -3.41
C GLY A 110 -8.21 -12.57 -2.72
N GLY A 111 -9.22 -13.06 -3.46
CA GLY A 111 -10.29 -13.89 -2.92
C GLY A 111 -11.12 -14.55 -4.04
N GLY A 112 -11.87 -15.59 -3.67
CA GLY A 112 -12.59 -16.41 -4.62
C GLY A 112 -11.68 -17.04 -5.65
N TYR A 113 -12.05 -16.95 -6.91
CA TYR A 113 -11.27 -17.48 -8.03
C TYR A 113 -10.24 -16.48 -8.62
N ALA A 114 -10.05 -15.32 -7.98
CA ALA A 114 -9.01 -14.36 -8.35
C ALA A 114 -8.03 -14.17 -7.17
N GLN A 115 -7.07 -15.08 -7.06
CA GLN A 115 -6.07 -15.12 -5.99
C GLN A 115 -4.65 -15.32 -6.55
N VAL A 116 -3.65 -14.91 -5.76
CA VAL A 116 -2.25 -15.31 -5.91
C VAL A 116 -1.93 -16.46 -4.94
N VAL A 117 -1.13 -17.40 -5.42
CA VAL A 117 -0.81 -18.65 -4.71
C VAL A 117 0.69 -18.93 -4.74
N PRO A 118 1.26 -19.59 -3.70
CA PRO A 118 0.61 -20.25 -2.55
C PRO A 118 0.12 -19.25 -1.49
N MET A 119 -1.19 -19.24 -1.24
CA MET A 119 -1.85 -18.24 -0.38
C MET A 119 -1.35 -18.29 1.07
N GLU A 120 -1.15 -19.50 1.62
CA GLU A 120 -0.70 -19.71 3.01
C GLU A 120 0.66 -19.06 3.23
N ASP A 121 1.64 -19.36 2.36
CA ASP A 121 2.99 -18.83 2.46
C ASP A 121 3.00 -17.31 2.34
N ILE A 122 2.24 -16.76 1.38
CA ILE A 122 2.15 -15.32 1.15
C ILE A 122 1.62 -14.59 2.39
N ASN A 123 0.61 -15.15 3.07
CA ASN A 123 -0.04 -14.51 4.21
C ASN A 123 0.65 -14.75 5.56
N LEU A 124 1.46 -15.79 5.68
CA LEU A 124 2.12 -16.16 6.96
C LEU A 124 3.62 -15.86 6.91
N HIS A 125 4.41 -16.76 6.34
CA HIS A 125 5.87 -16.61 6.21
C HIS A 125 6.27 -16.77 4.75
N PHE A 126 6.34 -15.66 4.04
CA PHE A 126 6.55 -15.68 2.60
C PHE A 126 8.00 -16.03 2.22
N THR A 127 8.87 -15.03 2.17
CA THR A 127 10.30 -15.19 1.86
C THR A 127 11.20 -14.53 2.90
N GLY A 128 10.62 -14.00 3.97
CA GLY A 128 11.34 -13.41 5.11
C GLY A 128 11.57 -11.91 5.01
N ASP A 129 11.01 -11.22 4.01
CA ASP A 129 11.24 -9.79 3.80
C ASP A 129 10.79 -8.93 4.98
N ILE A 130 9.57 -9.17 5.48
CA ILE A 130 9.02 -8.42 6.63
C ILE A 130 9.84 -8.70 7.89
N HIS A 131 10.29 -9.95 8.10
CA HIS A 131 11.17 -10.30 9.21
C HIS A 131 12.51 -9.57 9.11
N ALA A 132 13.13 -9.52 7.92
CA ALA A 132 14.37 -8.80 7.70
C ALA A 132 14.22 -7.30 7.99
N ILE A 133 13.10 -6.69 7.57
CA ILE A 133 12.75 -5.29 7.83
C ILE A 133 12.59 -5.05 9.34
N THR A 134 11.87 -5.92 10.05
CA THR A 134 11.72 -5.88 11.51
C THR A 134 13.08 -5.94 12.20
N THR A 135 13.92 -6.86 11.77
CA THR A 135 15.25 -7.07 12.36
C THR A 135 16.15 -5.87 12.12
N ALA A 136 16.16 -5.30 10.91
CA ALA A 136 16.96 -4.10 10.60
C ALA A 136 16.47 -2.88 11.40
N ASN A 137 15.15 -2.73 11.58
CA ASN A 137 14.57 -1.67 12.39
C ASN A 137 14.99 -1.77 13.86
N ASN A 138 14.97 -2.97 14.41
CA ASN A 138 15.29 -3.22 15.81
C ASN A 138 16.79 -3.22 16.06
N LEU A 139 17.62 -3.59 15.06
CA LEU A 139 19.06 -3.40 15.12
C LEU A 139 19.40 -1.91 15.29
N LEU A 140 18.77 -1.03 14.49
CA LEU A 140 19.00 0.42 14.62
C LEU A 140 18.60 0.92 16.01
N ALA A 141 17.44 0.51 16.54
CA ALA A 141 17.02 0.86 17.90
C ALA A 141 18.03 0.38 18.97
N SER A 142 18.52 -0.86 18.83
CA SER A 142 19.53 -1.42 19.74
C SER A 142 20.86 -0.67 19.66
N MET A 143 21.28 -0.27 18.46
CA MET A 143 22.53 0.51 18.27
C MET A 143 22.43 1.91 18.87
N ILE A 144 21.25 2.55 18.80
CA ILE A 144 21.01 3.85 19.45
C ILE A 144 21.21 3.71 20.97
N ASP A 145 20.52 2.77 21.60
CA ASP A 145 20.58 2.57 23.05
C ASP A 145 21.99 2.16 23.49
N ASN A 146 22.66 1.29 22.73
CA ASN A 146 24.06 0.91 23.01
C ASN A 146 25.02 2.10 22.89
N HIS A 147 24.87 2.95 21.85
CA HIS A 147 25.70 4.14 21.68
C HIS A 147 25.57 5.10 22.89
N ILE A 148 24.34 5.32 23.35
CA ILE A 148 24.07 6.15 24.52
C ILE A 148 24.71 5.53 25.78
N HIS A 149 24.57 4.23 25.97
CA HIS A 149 25.13 3.48 27.11
C HIS A 149 26.67 3.51 27.13
N GLN A 150 27.31 3.47 25.97
CA GLN A 150 28.78 3.42 25.81
C GLN A 150 29.42 4.81 25.72
N GLY A 151 28.80 5.85 26.20
CA GLY A 151 29.37 7.17 26.36
C GLY A 151 28.84 8.27 25.43
N ASN A 152 27.85 7.95 24.56
CA ASN A 152 27.08 8.92 23.78
C ASN A 152 27.88 9.99 23.04
N LEU A 153 28.88 9.57 22.28
CA LEU A 153 29.81 10.49 21.55
C LEU A 153 29.09 11.42 20.55
N LEU A 154 27.89 11.02 20.05
CA LEU A 154 27.06 11.84 19.17
C LEU A 154 26.17 12.83 19.94
N ASP A 155 26.30 12.86 21.28
CA ASP A 155 25.54 13.73 22.19
C ASP A 155 24.02 13.65 21.99
N ILE A 156 23.50 12.44 21.72
CA ILE A 156 22.06 12.21 21.49
C ILE A 156 21.28 12.62 22.73
N ASP A 157 20.25 13.46 22.54
CA ASP A 157 19.31 13.79 23.60
C ASP A 157 18.31 12.66 23.77
N THR A 158 18.33 11.99 24.92
CA THR A 158 17.48 10.84 25.23
C THR A 158 15.97 11.17 25.27
N ASN A 159 15.62 12.46 25.41
CA ASN A 159 14.24 12.95 25.35
C ASN A 159 13.78 13.24 23.91
N HIS A 160 14.69 13.21 22.94
CA HIS A 160 14.42 13.54 21.53
C HIS A 160 14.82 12.41 20.56
N ILE A 161 14.75 11.16 21.01
CA ILE A 161 14.85 9.98 20.17
C ILE A 161 13.52 9.81 19.42
N THR A 162 13.57 9.75 18.07
CA THR A 162 12.39 9.64 17.21
C THR A 162 12.17 8.22 16.71
N TRP A 163 13.16 7.34 16.88
CA TRP A 163 13.16 5.98 16.39
C TRP A 163 12.47 5.03 17.37
N LYS A 164 11.46 4.30 16.91
CA LYS A 164 10.73 3.27 17.67
C LYS A 164 11.15 1.86 17.22
N ARG A 165 10.90 0.88 18.07
CA ARG A 165 11.00 -0.54 17.72
C ARG A 165 9.86 -0.98 16.82
N ALA A 166 9.95 -2.17 16.22
CA ALA A 166 8.92 -2.72 15.36
C ALA A 166 8.63 -4.19 15.69
N VAL A 167 7.38 -4.59 15.45
CA VAL A 167 6.92 -5.98 15.44
C VAL A 167 5.81 -6.12 14.41
N ASP A 168 5.77 -7.23 13.67
CA ASP A 168 4.75 -7.40 12.64
C ASP A 168 3.49 -8.10 13.17
N LEU A 169 2.93 -7.57 14.25
CA LEU A 169 1.70 -8.01 14.89
C LEU A 169 0.90 -6.79 15.38
N ASN A 170 -0.40 -6.99 15.59
CA ASN A 170 -1.26 -6.00 16.22
C ASN A 170 -1.18 -6.16 17.74
N ASP A 171 -0.50 -5.25 18.43
CA ASP A 171 -0.36 -5.27 19.90
C ASP A 171 -0.48 -3.87 20.50
N ARG A 172 -1.68 -3.53 20.99
CA ARG A 172 -1.93 -2.21 21.56
C ARG A 172 -1.16 -1.89 22.84
N VAL A 173 -0.70 -2.91 23.56
CA VAL A 173 0.05 -2.74 24.82
C VAL A 173 1.46 -2.21 24.55
N LEU A 174 1.99 -2.45 23.34
CA LEU A 174 3.31 -2.01 22.94
C LEU A 174 3.37 -0.56 22.41
N ARG A 175 2.24 0.18 22.37
CA ARG A 175 2.23 1.57 21.88
C ARG A 175 3.16 2.47 22.65
N ASP A 176 3.11 2.32 23.98
CA ASP A 176 3.92 3.09 24.93
C ASP A 176 4.47 2.13 25.97
N VAL A 177 5.79 2.02 26.05
CA VAL A 177 6.52 1.12 26.94
C VAL A 177 7.64 1.87 27.64
N VAL A 178 8.10 1.36 28.76
CA VAL A 178 9.31 1.85 29.44
C VAL A 178 10.44 0.88 29.14
N VAL A 179 11.54 1.37 28.58
CA VAL A 179 12.76 0.60 28.30
C VAL A 179 13.91 1.00 29.22
N GLY A 180 14.95 0.17 29.30
CA GLY A 180 16.16 0.45 30.07
C GLY A 180 15.97 0.33 31.59
N LEU A 181 14.96 -0.40 32.07
CA LEU A 181 14.76 -0.67 33.51
C LEU A 181 15.90 -1.52 34.08
N GLY A 182 16.38 -1.14 35.27
CA GLY A 182 17.47 -1.81 35.99
C GLY A 182 18.82 -1.08 35.83
N GLU A 183 19.68 -1.24 36.84
CA GLU A 183 20.90 -0.42 37.02
C GLU A 183 21.92 -0.51 35.85
N LYS A 184 21.91 -1.61 35.06
CA LYS A 184 22.91 -1.88 34.02
C LYS A 184 22.32 -1.94 32.60
N ASN A 185 21.04 -1.67 32.44
CA ASN A 185 20.34 -1.90 31.18
C ASN A 185 20.26 -0.64 30.28
N GLY A 186 20.87 0.45 30.67
CA GLY A 186 20.87 1.72 29.96
C GLY A 186 20.05 2.81 30.63
N ILE A 187 19.65 3.82 29.88
CA ILE A 187 18.86 4.93 30.42
C ILE A 187 17.38 4.57 30.35
N THR A 188 16.71 4.64 31.53
CA THR A 188 15.27 4.44 31.58
C THR A 188 14.54 5.57 30.86
N ARG A 189 13.72 5.24 29.87
CA ARG A 189 12.95 6.20 29.08
C ARG A 189 11.65 5.60 28.53
N GLU A 190 10.73 6.46 28.13
CA GLU A 190 9.60 6.05 27.32
C GLU A 190 10.05 5.67 25.91
N ASP A 191 9.46 4.64 25.36
CA ASP A 191 9.62 4.16 23.99
C ASP A 191 8.30 3.58 23.50
N GLY A 192 8.27 2.96 22.34
CA GLY A 192 7.10 2.27 21.83
C GLY A 192 7.47 1.40 20.63
N PHE A 193 6.48 0.64 20.21
CA PHE A 193 6.57 -0.17 19.00
C PHE A 193 5.61 0.34 17.93
N MET A 194 6.01 0.14 16.68
CA MET A 194 5.12 0.25 15.53
C MET A 194 5.00 -1.09 14.84
N ILE A 195 3.93 -1.30 14.09
CA ILE A 195 3.86 -2.46 13.19
C ILE A 195 4.88 -2.30 12.08
N THR A 196 5.55 -3.38 11.69
CA THR A 196 6.68 -3.33 10.74
C THR A 196 6.35 -2.63 9.44
N VAL A 197 5.15 -2.81 8.92
CA VAL A 197 4.69 -2.17 7.68
C VAL A 197 4.40 -0.66 7.79
N ALA A 198 4.44 -0.10 9.01
CA ALA A 198 4.41 1.34 9.26
C ALA A 198 5.81 1.94 9.40
N SER A 199 6.86 1.13 9.41
CA SER A 199 8.24 1.59 9.61
C SER A 199 8.78 2.34 8.39
N GLU A 200 9.71 3.26 8.66
CA GLU A 200 10.42 3.95 7.59
C GLU A 200 11.26 2.98 6.74
N ILE A 201 11.78 1.90 7.34
CA ILE A 201 12.55 0.87 6.61
C ILE A 201 11.68 0.18 5.57
N MET A 202 10.42 -0.16 5.87
CA MET A 202 9.49 -0.69 4.89
C MET A 202 9.32 0.29 3.71
N ALA A 203 9.15 1.58 3.98
CA ALA A 203 9.03 2.59 2.95
C ALA A 203 10.33 2.72 2.12
N ILE A 204 11.49 2.66 2.77
CA ILE A 204 12.80 2.70 2.11
C ILE A 204 12.98 1.51 1.16
N VAL A 205 12.72 0.29 1.61
CA VAL A 205 12.81 -0.93 0.76
C VAL A 205 11.89 -0.81 -0.46
N CYS A 206 10.69 -0.25 -0.28
CA CYS A 206 9.75 -0.05 -1.39
C CYS A 206 10.17 1.05 -2.37
N LEU A 207 10.92 2.05 -1.93
CA LEU A 207 11.32 3.20 -2.75
C LEU A 207 12.78 3.11 -3.25
N ALA A 208 13.56 2.14 -2.78
CA ALA A 208 14.92 1.91 -3.22
C ALA A 208 14.95 1.26 -4.61
N GLU A 209 15.89 1.72 -5.45
CA GLU A 209 16.06 1.21 -6.81
C GLU A 209 17.07 0.05 -6.89
N ASN A 210 18.06 0.04 -6.01
CA ASN A 210 19.11 -0.98 -5.94
C ASN A 210 19.77 -0.97 -4.55
N ILE A 211 20.71 -1.88 -4.33
CA ILE A 211 21.40 -2.06 -3.03
C ILE A 211 22.19 -0.82 -2.59
N LYS A 212 22.78 -0.08 -3.55
CA LYS A 212 23.51 1.15 -3.25
C LYS A 212 22.56 2.24 -2.78
N ASP A 213 21.46 2.45 -3.49
CA ASP A 213 20.41 3.41 -3.14
C ASP A 213 19.75 3.05 -1.81
N LEU A 214 19.51 1.74 -1.55
CA LEU A 214 19.04 1.24 -0.26
C LEU A 214 19.98 1.71 0.89
N LYS A 215 21.28 1.48 0.76
CA LYS A 215 22.27 1.86 1.78
C LYS A 215 22.31 3.38 1.99
N GLU A 216 22.27 4.16 0.92
CA GLU A 216 22.24 5.62 0.99
C GLU A 216 20.99 6.13 1.72
N LYS A 217 19.83 5.56 1.42
CA LYS A 217 18.55 5.89 2.07
C LYS A 217 18.55 5.51 3.55
N LEU A 218 19.00 4.31 3.89
CA LEU A 218 19.14 3.87 5.28
C LEU A 218 20.03 4.80 6.09
N GLY A 219 21.15 5.24 5.49
CA GLY A 219 22.07 6.20 6.14
C GLY A 219 21.44 7.56 6.45
N LYS A 220 20.42 7.99 5.68
CA LYS A 220 19.72 9.27 5.86
C LYS A 220 18.65 9.26 6.96
N ILE A 221 18.30 8.11 7.52
CA ILE A 221 17.31 8.00 8.60
C ILE A 221 17.72 8.92 9.75
N ILE A 222 16.83 9.79 10.19
CA ILE A 222 17.02 10.62 11.38
C ILE A 222 16.53 9.81 12.59
N ILE A 223 17.47 9.47 13.49
CA ILE A 223 17.19 8.63 14.68
C ILE A 223 16.76 9.44 15.89
N GLY A 224 17.01 10.73 15.87
CA GLY A 224 16.74 11.68 16.94
C GLY A 224 17.55 12.96 16.75
N TYR A 225 17.64 13.73 17.81
CA TYR A 225 18.39 14.99 17.81
C TYR A 225 19.41 14.98 18.95
N ASN A 226 20.52 15.69 18.74
CA ASN A 226 21.49 15.92 19.80
C ASN A 226 21.04 17.08 20.72
N ARG A 227 21.75 17.29 21.85
CA ARG A 227 21.40 18.35 22.81
C ARG A 227 21.47 19.78 22.23
N SER A 228 22.17 19.98 21.11
CA SER A 228 22.15 21.26 20.39
C SER A 228 20.99 21.37 19.38
N GLY A 229 20.10 20.38 19.30
CA GLY A 229 18.94 20.36 18.40
C GLY A 229 19.23 19.95 16.97
N LYS A 230 20.44 19.50 16.65
CA LYS A 230 20.80 19.00 15.31
C LYS A 230 20.34 17.56 15.13
N PRO A 231 19.86 17.16 13.94
CA PRO A 231 19.50 15.79 13.67
C PRO A 231 20.73 14.88 13.74
N VAL A 232 20.55 13.68 14.26
CA VAL A 232 21.54 12.60 14.24
C VAL A 232 21.02 11.52 13.32
N THR A 233 21.89 10.98 12.45
CA THR A 233 21.51 10.02 11.41
C THR A 233 22.01 8.61 11.69
N ALA A 234 21.38 7.61 11.05
CA ALA A 234 21.84 6.22 11.10
C ALA A 234 23.25 6.06 10.51
N LYS A 235 23.67 6.92 9.57
CA LYS A 235 25.02 6.93 9.00
C LYS A 235 26.06 7.38 10.02
N GLU A 236 25.78 8.42 10.81
CA GLU A 236 26.67 8.87 11.89
C GLU A 236 26.83 7.80 12.96
N LEU A 237 25.77 7.02 13.22
CA LEU A 237 25.79 5.85 14.08
C LEU A 237 26.49 4.63 13.44
N LYS A 238 26.85 4.69 12.14
CA LYS A 238 27.44 3.62 11.34
C LYS A 238 26.57 2.36 11.24
N ALA A 239 25.24 2.52 11.27
CA ALA A 239 24.28 1.43 11.23
C ALA A 239 23.88 1.01 9.80
N ASP A 240 24.03 1.91 8.82
CA ASP A 240 23.59 1.74 7.44
C ASP A 240 24.15 0.47 6.76
N GLY A 241 25.41 0.13 7.02
CA GLY A 241 26.05 -1.07 6.46
C GLY A 241 25.42 -2.37 6.95
N ALA A 242 25.27 -2.53 8.29
CA ALA A 242 24.70 -3.72 8.89
C ALA A 242 23.21 -3.88 8.54
N MET A 243 22.45 -2.77 8.52
CA MET A 243 21.05 -2.77 8.08
C MET A 243 20.92 -3.21 6.61
N THR A 244 21.80 -2.71 5.73
CA THR A 244 21.84 -3.13 4.32
C THR A 244 22.13 -4.61 4.17
N ALA A 245 23.06 -5.16 4.97
CA ALA A 245 23.39 -6.58 4.95
C ALA A 245 22.18 -7.46 5.34
N LEU A 246 21.39 -7.05 6.34
CA LEU A 246 20.15 -7.72 6.71
C LEU A 246 19.07 -7.67 5.60
N LEU A 247 19.06 -6.61 4.82
CA LEU A 247 18.04 -6.33 3.80
C LEU A 247 18.45 -6.75 2.37
N LYS A 248 19.64 -7.32 2.18
CA LYS A 248 20.20 -7.60 0.84
C LYS A 248 19.31 -8.50 -0.02
N ASP A 249 18.61 -9.45 0.60
CA ASP A 249 17.70 -10.35 -0.10
C ASP A 249 16.25 -9.81 -0.06
N ALA A 250 15.88 -9.10 1.00
CA ALA A 250 14.57 -8.48 1.14
C ALA A 250 14.30 -7.35 0.11
N ILE A 251 15.33 -6.79 -0.53
CA ILE A 251 15.16 -5.79 -1.59
C ILE A 251 14.79 -6.42 -2.94
N LYS A 252 14.96 -7.73 -3.12
CA LYS A 252 14.63 -8.44 -4.35
C LYS A 252 13.14 -8.76 -4.39
N PRO A 253 12.41 -8.46 -5.48
CA PRO A 253 10.99 -8.80 -5.61
C PRO A 253 10.73 -10.30 -5.59
N ASN A 254 9.57 -10.71 -5.09
CA ASN A 254 9.14 -12.09 -5.04
C ASN A 254 8.25 -12.41 -6.24
N LEU A 255 8.49 -13.55 -6.88
CA LEU A 255 7.70 -14.11 -7.97
C LEU A 255 6.86 -15.28 -7.46
N VAL A 256 5.57 -15.24 -7.75
CA VAL A 256 4.58 -16.29 -7.54
C VAL A 256 3.62 -16.35 -8.75
N GLN A 257 2.52 -17.05 -8.62
CA GLN A 257 1.52 -17.21 -9.68
C GLN A 257 0.11 -16.87 -9.22
N THR A 258 -0.78 -16.55 -10.16
CA THR A 258 -2.23 -16.52 -9.93
C THR A 258 -2.80 -17.95 -9.97
N LEU A 259 -4.08 -18.13 -9.58
CA LEU A 259 -4.79 -19.40 -9.77
C LEU A 259 -4.83 -19.85 -11.24
N GLU A 260 -4.65 -18.94 -12.19
CA GLU A 260 -4.62 -19.22 -13.63
C GLU A 260 -3.19 -19.35 -14.18
N HIS A 261 -2.21 -19.54 -13.27
CA HIS A 261 -0.77 -19.76 -13.59
C HIS A 261 -0.07 -18.59 -14.29
N HIS A 262 -0.60 -17.38 -14.17
CA HIS A 262 0.10 -16.18 -14.64
C HIS A 262 1.04 -15.63 -13.56
N PRO A 263 2.16 -14.99 -13.93
CA PRO A 263 3.12 -14.47 -12.97
C PRO A 263 2.56 -13.29 -12.17
N ALA A 264 2.82 -13.31 -10.88
CA ALA A 264 2.55 -12.23 -9.95
C ALA A 264 3.84 -11.84 -9.22
N ILE A 265 4.14 -10.55 -9.18
CA ILE A 265 5.29 -10.03 -8.43
C ILE A 265 4.77 -9.37 -7.15
N ILE A 266 5.18 -9.91 -6.00
CA ILE A 266 4.77 -9.42 -4.68
C ILE A 266 6.00 -8.86 -3.97
N HIS A 267 5.95 -7.59 -3.54
CA HIS A 267 7.10 -7.01 -2.85
C HIS A 267 6.74 -5.76 -2.05
N GLY A 268 7.08 -5.80 -0.75
CA GLY A 268 6.83 -4.72 0.21
C GLY A 268 5.36 -4.46 0.51
N GLY A 269 5.05 -3.96 1.68
CA GLY A 269 3.68 -3.81 2.16
C GLY A 269 3.42 -2.56 3.00
N PRO A 270 3.86 -1.34 2.61
CA PRO A 270 3.66 -0.15 3.42
C PRO A 270 2.17 0.19 3.53
N PHE A 271 1.72 0.61 4.71
CA PHE A 271 0.34 1.04 4.92
C PHE A 271 0.05 2.37 4.20
N ALA A 272 -1.12 2.47 3.56
CA ALA A 272 -1.50 3.64 2.78
C ALA A 272 -2.04 4.83 3.62
N ASN A 273 -2.38 4.60 4.88
CA ASN A 273 -2.80 5.67 5.80
C ASN A 273 -1.65 6.29 6.60
N ILE A 274 -0.42 5.75 6.49
CA ILE A 274 0.76 6.18 7.24
C ILE A 274 1.96 6.39 6.33
N ALA A 275 2.07 5.61 5.24
CA ALA A 275 3.12 5.64 4.25
C ALA A 275 2.51 5.69 2.84
N HIS A 276 3.29 5.45 1.79
CA HIS A 276 2.83 5.60 0.41
C HIS A 276 1.91 4.47 -0.10
N GLY A 277 1.77 3.36 0.65
CA GLY A 277 0.71 2.36 0.42
C GLY A 277 0.74 1.58 -0.88
N CYS A 278 1.90 1.45 -1.50
CA CYS A 278 2.09 0.77 -2.78
C CYS A 278 3.22 -0.26 -2.68
N ASN A 279 3.23 -1.24 -3.57
CA ASN A 279 4.35 -2.16 -3.71
C ASN A 279 5.65 -1.42 -4.12
N SER A 280 6.76 -2.15 -4.18
CA SER A 280 8.05 -1.53 -4.45
C SER A 280 8.18 -0.97 -5.87
N VAL A 281 9.06 0.02 -6.01
CA VAL A 281 9.50 0.57 -7.30
C VAL A 281 10.16 -0.53 -8.13
N ARG A 282 10.99 -1.37 -7.51
CA ARG A 282 11.67 -2.49 -8.19
C ARG A 282 10.68 -3.48 -8.78
N ALA A 283 9.68 -3.92 -8.01
CA ALA A 283 8.64 -4.83 -8.50
C ALA A 283 7.91 -4.25 -9.73
N THR A 284 7.48 -3.00 -9.64
CA THR A 284 6.78 -2.34 -10.74
C THR A 284 7.66 -2.15 -11.97
N LYS A 285 8.90 -1.63 -11.81
CA LYS A 285 9.84 -1.43 -12.93
C LYS A 285 10.24 -2.75 -13.59
N THR A 286 10.50 -3.80 -12.80
CA THR A 286 10.82 -5.12 -13.35
C THR A 286 9.64 -5.69 -14.14
N ALA A 287 8.43 -5.63 -13.59
CA ALA A 287 7.22 -6.06 -14.30
C ALA A 287 7.03 -5.31 -15.64
N MET A 288 7.25 -3.99 -15.64
CA MET A 288 7.13 -3.15 -16.83
C MET A 288 8.13 -3.51 -17.95
N LYS A 289 9.25 -4.13 -17.63
CA LYS A 289 10.25 -4.58 -18.61
C LYS A 289 9.97 -5.97 -19.17
N LEU A 290 9.05 -6.72 -18.57
CA LEU A 290 8.77 -8.12 -18.87
C LEU A 290 7.41 -8.36 -19.52
N ALA A 291 6.50 -7.38 -19.48
CA ALA A 291 5.12 -7.51 -19.93
C ALA A 291 4.74 -6.44 -20.95
N ASP A 292 3.52 -6.56 -21.52
CA ASP A 292 2.88 -5.51 -22.32
C ASP A 292 2.03 -4.58 -21.44
N VAL A 293 1.42 -5.14 -20.39
CA VAL A 293 0.64 -4.41 -19.39
C VAL A 293 1.06 -4.86 -18.00
N VAL A 294 1.20 -3.90 -17.09
CA VAL A 294 1.36 -4.14 -15.65
C VAL A 294 0.12 -3.61 -14.95
N VAL A 295 -0.52 -4.47 -14.17
CA VAL A 295 -1.62 -4.10 -13.28
C VAL A 295 -1.09 -4.05 -11.86
N THR A 296 -1.24 -2.92 -11.19
CA THR A 296 -0.79 -2.73 -9.80
C THR A 296 -1.89 -2.08 -8.98
N GLU A 297 -1.76 -2.11 -7.65
CA GLU A 297 -2.75 -1.52 -6.75
C GLU A 297 -2.15 -0.49 -5.80
N ALA A 298 -3.01 0.39 -5.28
CA ALA A 298 -2.71 1.25 -4.13
C ALA A 298 -3.70 0.99 -2.99
N GLY A 299 -3.21 1.10 -1.74
CA GLY A 299 -3.99 0.76 -0.55
C GLY A 299 -5.12 1.74 -0.27
N PHE A 300 -6.20 1.25 0.34
CA PHE A 300 -7.40 2.04 0.69
C PHE A 300 -8.08 2.71 -0.52
N GLY A 301 -8.68 3.89 -0.30
CA GLY A 301 -9.34 4.67 -1.33
C GLY A 301 -8.39 5.51 -2.19
N ALA A 302 -8.91 6.03 -3.29
CA ALA A 302 -8.13 6.84 -4.23
C ALA A 302 -7.65 8.16 -3.63
N ASP A 303 -8.35 8.66 -2.62
CA ASP A 303 -7.97 9.84 -1.84
C ASP A 303 -6.69 9.66 -1.01
N LEU A 304 -6.35 8.42 -0.67
CA LEU A 304 -5.13 8.07 0.07
C LEU A 304 -4.13 7.33 -0.80
N GLY A 305 -4.51 6.13 -1.26
CA GLY A 305 -3.59 5.24 -1.97
C GLY A 305 -3.20 5.75 -3.35
N ALA A 306 -4.17 6.12 -4.19
CA ALA A 306 -3.86 6.62 -5.53
C ALA A 306 -3.15 7.97 -5.48
N GLU A 307 -3.56 8.89 -4.60
CA GLU A 307 -2.88 10.17 -4.38
C GLU A 307 -1.38 9.93 -4.09
N LYS A 308 -1.04 9.06 -3.12
CA LYS A 308 0.35 8.77 -2.78
C LYS A 308 1.10 7.98 -3.84
N PHE A 309 0.41 7.11 -4.57
CA PHE A 309 0.99 6.46 -5.75
C PHE A 309 1.46 7.50 -6.77
N PHE A 310 0.64 8.51 -7.04
CA PHE A 310 0.95 9.57 -7.99
C PHE A 310 1.99 10.56 -7.45
N ASP A 311 1.73 11.15 -6.30
CA ASP A 311 2.52 12.25 -5.76
C ASP A 311 3.83 11.80 -5.09
N ILE A 312 3.94 10.52 -4.67
CA ILE A 312 5.16 10.00 -4.05
C ILE A 312 5.84 8.99 -4.96
N LYS A 313 5.20 7.83 -5.24
CA LYS A 313 5.84 6.73 -5.96
C LYS A 313 6.16 7.08 -7.40
N CYS A 314 5.16 7.56 -8.16
CA CYS A 314 5.38 7.93 -9.57
C CYS A 314 6.38 9.06 -9.71
N ARG A 315 6.30 10.08 -8.87
CA ARG A 315 7.26 11.19 -8.84
C ARG A 315 8.69 10.71 -8.62
N LYS A 316 8.92 9.90 -7.57
CA LYS A 316 10.27 9.41 -7.22
C LYS A 316 10.84 8.42 -8.23
N ALA A 317 10.00 7.59 -8.82
CA ALA A 317 10.42 6.52 -9.71
C ALA A 317 10.37 6.90 -11.21
N GLY A 318 9.85 8.08 -11.55
CA GLY A 318 9.64 8.51 -12.94
C GLY A 318 8.55 7.70 -13.67
N LEU A 319 7.62 7.10 -12.93
CA LEU A 319 6.53 6.31 -13.49
C LEU A 319 5.41 7.21 -14.04
N LYS A 320 4.77 6.77 -15.12
CA LYS A 320 3.63 7.44 -15.74
C LYS A 320 2.53 6.42 -15.97
N PRO A 321 1.47 6.40 -15.14
CA PRO A 321 0.36 5.49 -15.34
C PRO A 321 -0.43 5.85 -16.60
N ASP A 322 -0.83 4.83 -17.36
CA ASP A 322 -1.58 4.97 -18.62
C ASP A 322 -3.10 4.98 -18.39
N ALA A 323 -3.57 4.27 -17.37
CA ALA A 323 -4.99 4.24 -16.99
C ALA A 323 -5.15 3.93 -15.50
N VAL A 324 -6.32 4.26 -14.96
CA VAL A 324 -6.73 3.90 -13.60
C VAL A 324 -8.03 3.12 -13.64
N VAL A 325 -8.09 2.01 -12.92
CA VAL A 325 -9.33 1.29 -12.63
C VAL A 325 -9.79 1.68 -11.23
N LEU A 326 -10.98 2.26 -11.13
CA LEU A 326 -11.60 2.69 -9.88
C LEU A 326 -12.70 1.69 -9.49
N VAL A 327 -12.43 0.91 -8.45
CA VAL A 327 -13.35 -0.12 -7.94
C VAL A 327 -14.42 0.51 -7.04
N ALA A 328 -15.67 0.18 -7.31
CA ALA A 328 -16.82 0.50 -6.46
C ALA A 328 -17.69 -0.75 -6.25
N THR A 329 -18.56 -0.70 -5.24
CA THR A 329 -19.61 -1.70 -5.01
C THR A 329 -20.93 -1.00 -4.72
N VAL A 330 -22.04 -1.61 -5.10
CA VAL A 330 -23.37 -1.10 -4.73
C VAL A 330 -23.49 -0.97 -3.22
N ARG A 331 -22.95 -1.94 -2.46
CA ARG A 331 -22.93 -1.92 -0.99
C ARG A 331 -22.18 -0.71 -0.43
N ALA A 332 -21.03 -0.36 -1.00
CA ALA A 332 -20.26 0.80 -0.56
C ALA A 332 -20.99 2.11 -0.84
N LEU A 333 -21.68 2.21 -1.98
CA LEU A 333 -22.51 3.40 -2.28
C LEU A 333 -23.71 3.50 -1.34
N LYS A 334 -24.43 2.39 -1.06
CA LYS A 334 -25.50 2.36 -0.05
C LYS A 334 -25.00 2.81 1.33
N TYR A 335 -23.84 2.31 1.76
CA TYR A 335 -23.23 2.70 3.03
C TYR A 335 -22.90 4.21 3.07
N ASN A 336 -22.29 4.75 2.02
CA ASN A 336 -22.05 6.19 1.86
C ASN A 336 -23.35 7.00 1.75
N GLY A 337 -24.46 6.37 1.35
CA GLY A 337 -25.82 6.93 1.34
C GLY A 337 -26.52 6.87 2.70
N GLY A 338 -25.87 6.29 3.72
CA GLY A 338 -26.35 6.25 5.11
C GLY A 338 -27.08 4.96 5.50
N VAL A 339 -27.00 3.88 4.70
CA VAL A 339 -27.60 2.57 5.03
C VAL A 339 -26.72 1.84 6.05
N PRO A 340 -27.29 1.29 7.13
CA PRO A 340 -26.57 0.46 8.10
C PRO A 340 -25.95 -0.79 7.47
N LYS A 341 -24.83 -1.26 8.03
CA LYS A 341 -24.12 -2.45 7.53
C LYS A 341 -24.98 -3.70 7.38
N THR A 342 -25.96 -3.87 8.26
CA THR A 342 -26.86 -5.04 8.30
C THR A 342 -27.87 -5.08 7.16
N GLU A 343 -28.08 -3.95 6.45
CA GLU A 343 -29.12 -3.77 5.43
C GLU A 343 -28.54 -3.54 4.02
N LEU A 344 -27.20 -3.63 3.84
CA LEU A 344 -26.54 -3.33 2.56
C LEU A 344 -26.90 -4.33 1.44
N ALA A 345 -27.39 -5.51 1.77
CA ALA A 345 -27.83 -6.51 0.79
C ALA A 345 -29.22 -6.20 0.20
N GLU A 346 -30.02 -5.39 0.88
CA GLU A 346 -31.38 -5.05 0.43
C GLU A 346 -31.32 -4.01 -0.71
N PRO A 347 -32.18 -4.14 -1.74
CA PRO A 347 -32.28 -3.16 -2.82
C PRO A 347 -32.62 -1.76 -2.27
N ASN A 348 -31.85 -0.75 -2.65
CA ASN A 348 -32.08 0.63 -2.21
C ASN A 348 -31.46 1.66 -3.17
N LEU A 349 -32.14 1.90 -4.30
CA LEU A 349 -31.68 2.83 -5.33
C LEU A 349 -31.51 4.27 -4.80
N GLU A 350 -32.37 4.71 -3.89
CA GLU A 350 -32.28 6.09 -3.34
C GLU A 350 -31.01 6.24 -2.49
N ALA A 351 -30.63 5.24 -1.73
CA ALA A 351 -29.37 5.26 -1.00
C ALA A 351 -28.15 5.22 -1.95
N VAL A 352 -28.22 4.46 -3.05
CA VAL A 352 -27.19 4.45 -4.10
C VAL A 352 -27.04 5.84 -4.69
N LYS A 353 -28.15 6.50 -5.07
CA LYS A 353 -28.13 7.88 -5.59
C LYS A 353 -27.50 8.85 -4.61
N LYS A 354 -27.86 8.76 -3.34
CA LYS A 354 -27.32 9.62 -2.28
C LYS A 354 -25.83 9.37 -2.04
N GLY A 355 -25.38 8.13 -2.08
CA GLY A 355 -23.98 7.78 -1.83
C GLY A 355 -23.08 7.88 -3.06
N PHE A 356 -23.63 8.02 -4.26
CA PHE A 356 -22.91 8.14 -5.51
C PHE A 356 -21.93 9.34 -5.50
N VAL A 357 -22.23 10.38 -4.74
CA VAL A 357 -21.35 11.56 -4.59
C VAL A 357 -19.93 11.22 -4.10
N ASN A 358 -19.74 10.09 -3.41
CA ASN A 358 -18.42 9.61 -3.03
C ASN A 358 -17.64 9.10 -4.25
N LEU A 359 -18.26 8.27 -5.08
CA LEU A 359 -17.68 7.79 -6.34
C LEU A 359 -17.40 8.96 -7.30
N GLU A 360 -18.36 9.89 -7.44
CA GLU A 360 -18.19 11.11 -8.24
C GLU A 360 -16.93 11.87 -7.83
N LYS A 361 -16.74 12.12 -6.52
CA LYS A 361 -15.54 12.82 -6.03
C LYS A 361 -14.24 12.09 -6.35
N HIS A 362 -14.23 10.75 -6.26
CA HIS A 362 -13.06 9.96 -6.62
C HIS A 362 -12.76 10.00 -8.12
N ILE A 363 -13.78 9.99 -9.00
CA ILE A 363 -13.61 10.18 -10.45
C ILE A 363 -13.00 11.56 -10.74
N GLU A 364 -13.57 12.63 -10.16
CA GLU A 364 -13.03 13.99 -10.27
C GLU A 364 -11.57 14.07 -9.83
N ASN A 365 -11.23 13.45 -8.70
CA ASN A 365 -9.86 13.43 -8.17
C ASN A 365 -8.88 12.79 -9.16
N LEU A 366 -9.24 11.65 -9.73
CA LEU A 366 -8.38 10.95 -10.70
C LEU A 366 -8.22 11.75 -12.00
N HIS A 367 -9.27 12.42 -12.47
CA HIS A 367 -9.19 13.31 -13.63
C HIS A 367 -8.24 14.49 -13.39
N LYS A 368 -8.11 15.00 -12.15
CA LYS A 368 -7.14 16.07 -11.83
C LYS A 368 -5.69 15.64 -12.05
N PHE A 369 -5.39 14.37 -11.86
CA PHE A 369 -4.07 13.79 -12.19
C PHE A 369 -3.87 13.58 -13.71
N GLY A 370 -4.91 13.79 -14.52
CA GLY A 370 -4.82 13.68 -15.99
C GLY A 370 -4.77 12.24 -16.52
N VAL A 371 -5.20 11.25 -15.75
CA VAL A 371 -5.16 9.83 -16.13
C VAL A 371 -6.56 9.36 -16.56
N PRO A 372 -6.71 8.62 -17.67
CA PRO A 372 -7.97 8.01 -18.05
C PRO A 372 -8.53 7.06 -16.98
N VAL A 373 -9.83 7.14 -16.70
CA VAL A 373 -10.51 6.40 -15.63
C VAL A 373 -11.47 5.37 -16.21
N VAL A 374 -11.34 4.12 -15.75
CA VAL A 374 -12.32 3.05 -15.94
C VAL A 374 -12.93 2.72 -14.57
N VAL A 375 -14.20 2.99 -14.37
CA VAL A 375 -14.91 2.54 -13.17
C VAL A 375 -15.30 1.09 -13.34
N THR A 376 -14.99 0.27 -12.36
CA THR A 376 -15.50 -1.11 -12.32
C THR A 376 -16.40 -1.31 -11.11
N LEU A 377 -17.54 -1.91 -11.34
CA LEU A 377 -18.44 -2.33 -10.29
C LEU A 377 -18.17 -3.80 -9.99
N ASN A 378 -17.63 -4.07 -8.79
CA ASN A 378 -17.53 -5.44 -8.29
C ASN A 378 -18.94 -5.91 -7.93
N ASN A 379 -19.52 -6.73 -8.82
CA ASN A 379 -20.93 -7.08 -8.85
C ASN A 379 -21.25 -8.25 -7.92
N PHE A 380 -22.30 -8.11 -7.12
CA PHE A 380 -22.82 -9.15 -6.23
C PHE A 380 -24.21 -9.60 -6.70
N VAL A 381 -24.56 -10.83 -6.38
CA VAL A 381 -25.89 -11.42 -6.73
C VAL A 381 -27.09 -10.65 -6.15
N THR A 382 -26.85 -9.81 -5.15
CA THR A 382 -27.87 -8.96 -4.51
C THR A 382 -28.05 -7.62 -5.20
N ASP A 383 -27.18 -7.26 -6.15
CA ASP A 383 -27.21 -5.97 -6.82
C ASP A 383 -28.30 -5.98 -7.89
N THR A 384 -29.18 -4.96 -7.89
CA THR A 384 -30.27 -4.89 -8.85
C THR A 384 -29.84 -4.22 -10.15
N LYS A 385 -30.54 -4.57 -11.23
CA LYS A 385 -30.26 -3.98 -12.55
C LYS A 385 -30.42 -2.46 -12.54
N GLU A 386 -31.43 -1.93 -11.85
CA GLU A 386 -31.68 -0.49 -11.74
C GLU A 386 -30.54 0.24 -11.01
N GLU A 387 -29.98 -0.36 -9.95
CA GLU A 387 -28.84 0.19 -9.23
C GLU A 387 -27.59 0.24 -10.11
N VAL A 388 -27.33 -0.86 -10.84
CA VAL A 388 -26.19 -0.96 -11.76
C VAL A 388 -26.33 0.01 -12.93
N ASP A 389 -27.50 0.07 -13.59
CA ASP A 389 -27.75 0.95 -14.74
C ASP A 389 -27.62 2.43 -14.34
N PHE A 390 -28.10 2.81 -13.15
CA PHE A 390 -27.92 4.16 -12.62
C PHE A 390 -26.42 4.51 -12.46
N ILE A 391 -25.64 3.62 -11.82
CA ILE A 391 -24.20 3.86 -11.60
C ILE A 391 -23.48 3.99 -12.94
N ARG A 392 -23.75 3.08 -13.90
CA ARG A 392 -23.18 3.11 -15.26
C ARG A 392 -23.43 4.45 -15.93
N SER A 393 -24.69 4.87 -16.03
CA SER A 393 -25.07 6.12 -16.66
C SER A 393 -24.36 7.31 -16.04
N LYS A 394 -24.28 7.36 -14.72
CA LYS A 394 -23.61 8.46 -14.01
C LYS A 394 -22.10 8.50 -14.19
N CYS A 395 -21.44 7.33 -14.27
CA CYS A 395 -20.01 7.27 -14.57
C CYS A 395 -19.70 7.77 -16.00
N GLU A 396 -20.54 7.37 -16.96
CA GLU A 396 -20.42 7.81 -18.36
C GLU A 396 -20.68 9.32 -18.50
N ASP A 397 -21.68 9.87 -17.79
CA ASP A 397 -21.93 11.32 -17.71
C ASP A 397 -20.70 12.10 -17.21
N LEU A 398 -19.89 11.51 -16.34
CA LEU A 398 -18.66 12.10 -15.79
C LEU A 398 -17.41 11.86 -16.66
N GLY A 399 -17.57 11.22 -17.83
CA GLY A 399 -16.49 10.94 -18.77
C GLY A 399 -15.59 9.76 -18.36
N ALA A 400 -16.01 8.95 -17.40
CA ALA A 400 -15.36 7.70 -17.03
C ALA A 400 -15.94 6.53 -17.83
N GLU A 401 -15.09 5.60 -18.26
CA GLU A 401 -15.55 4.32 -18.80
C GLU A 401 -16.13 3.45 -17.67
N PHE A 402 -17.01 2.51 -18.03
CA PHE A 402 -17.63 1.62 -17.05
C PHE A 402 -17.59 0.16 -17.50
N ALA A 403 -17.31 -0.76 -16.55
CA ALA A 403 -17.40 -2.20 -16.77
C ALA A 403 -17.85 -2.92 -15.49
N LEU A 404 -18.56 -4.04 -15.65
CA LEU A 404 -18.84 -4.96 -14.55
C LEU A 404 -17.66 -5.90 -14.31
N SER A 405 -17.52 -6.37 -13.07
CA SER A 405 -16.53 -7.36 -12.68
C SER A 405 -17.17 -8.44 -11.81
N GLU A 406 -16.99 -9.69 -12.20
CA GLU A 406 -17.43 -10.90 -11.49
C GLU A 406 -16.25 -11.81 -11.16
N VAL A 407 -15.05 -11.23 -11.04
CA VAL A 407 -13.79 -11.97 -10.88
C VAL A 407 -13.73 -12.83 -9.62
N TRP A 408 -14.43 -12.44 -8.57
CA TRP A 408 -14.49 -13.26 -7.35
C TRP A 408 -15.10 -14.64 -7.62
N ALA A 409 -16.17 -14.68 -8.40
CA ALA A 409 -16.90 -15.91 -8.71
C ALA A 409 -16.32 -16.69 -9.90
N LYS A 410 -15.68 -16.01 -10.87
CA LYS A 410 -15.34 -16.58 -12.17
C LYS A 410 -13.87 -16.38 -12.58
N GLY A 411 -13.02 -15.86 -11.69
CA GLY A 411 -11.60 -15.59 -12.02
C GLY A 411 -11.45 -14.63 -13.20
N GLY A 412 -10.46 -14.85 -14.05
CA GLY A 412 -10.17 -14.01 -15.21
C GLY A 412 -11.31 -13.95 -16.24
N GLU A 413 -12.13 -15.00 -16.36
CA GLU A 413 -13.33 -14.98 -17.20
C GLU A 413 -14.31 -13.89 -16.74
N GLY A 414 -14.53 -13.77 -15.42
CA GLY A 414 -15.36 -12.72 -14.82
C GLY A 414 -14.80 -11.32 -14.98
N GLY A 415 -13.53 -11.20 -15.38
CA GLY A 415 -12.84 -9.95 -15.68
C GLY A 415 -12.86 -9.53 -17.15
N ALA A 416 -13.46 -10.31 -18.06
CA ALA A 416 -13.36 -10.10 -19.50
C ALA A 416 -13.95 -8.76 -19.96
N GLU A 417 -15.10 -8.32 -19.43
CA GLU A 417 -15.68 -7.01 -19.74
C GLU A 417 -14.74 -5.87 -19.33
N LEU A 418 -14.21 -5.94 -18.10
CA LEU A 418 -13.26 -4.97 -17.60
C LEU A 418 -11.94 -4.96 -18.39
N ALA A 419 -11.41 -6.14 -18.73
CA ALA A 419 -10.17 -6.28 -19.51
C ALA A 419 -10.32 -5.65 -20.91
N ASN A 420 -11.41 -5.93 -21.62
CA ASN A 420 -11.70 -5.29 -22.90
C ASN A 420 -11.79 -3.77 -22.77
N LYS A 421 -12.49 -3.27 -21.75
CA LYS A 421 -12.63 -1.83 -21.52
C LYS A 421 -11.28 -1.16 -21.21
N VAL A 422 -10.40 -1.84 -20.46
CA VAL A 422 -9.03 -1.37 -20.19
C VAL A 422 -8.21 -1.35 -21.47
N ILE A 423 -8.25 -2.40 -22.31
CA ILE A 423 -7.57 -2.44 -23.60
C ILE A 423 -8.03 -1.27 -24.49
N ASP A 424 -9.34 -1.07 -24.61
CA ASP A 424 -9.90 0.02 -25.40
C ASP A 424 -9.42 1.38 -24.89
N THR A 425 -9.37 1.57 -23.57
CA THR A 425 -8.87 2.79 -22.94
C THR A 425 -7.39 3.01 -23.23
N LEU A 426 -6.56 1.98 -23.10
CA LEU A 426 -5.11 2.06 -23.36
C LEU A 426 -4.79 2.35 -24.84
N ASN A 427 -5.65 1.91 -25.76
CA ASN A 427 -5.47 2.12 -27.20
C ASN A 427 -5.99 3.49 -27.67
N ASN A 428 -7.07 4.00 -27.08
CA ASN A 428 -7.81 5.15 -27.62
C ASN A 428 -7.68 6.42 -26.77
N LYS A 429 -7.18 6.34 -25.53
CA LYS A 429 -7.01 7.50 -24.65
C LYS A 429 -5.54 7.70 -24.29
N VAL A 430 -5.13 8.95 -24.14
CA VAL A 430 -3.76 9.32 -23.79
C VAL A 430 -3.75 9.83 -22.34
N SER A 431 -2.87 9.30 -21.52
CA SER A 431 -2.62 9.82 -20.18
C SER A 431 -1.78 11.10 -20.26
N ASN A 432 -2.28 12.15 -19.65
CA ASN A 432 -1.59 13.42 -19.42
C ASN A 432 -1.21 13.55 -17.93
N PHE A 433 -0.69 12.46 -17.37
CA PHE A 433 -0.37 12.35 -15.96
C PHE A 433 0.51 13.49 -15.45
N LYS A 434 0.09 14.09 -14.35
CA LYS A 434 0.85 15.07 -13.58
C LYS A 434 0.52 14.98 -12.09
N PRO A 435 1.51 15.18 -11.20
CA PRO A 435 1.25 15.33 -9.77
C PRO A 435 0.38 16.54 -9.45
N ILE A 436 -0.28 16.54 -8.27
CA ILE A 436 -1.22 17.61 -7.88
C ILE A 436 -0.50 18.87 -7.41
N TYR A 437 0.76 18.79 -6.99
CA TYR A 437 1.58 19.92 -6.53
C TYR A 437 2.99 19.87 -7.11
N ASP A 438 3.67 21.05 -7.12
CA ASP A 438 5.06 21.17 -7.51
C ASP A 438 6.01 20.83 -6.33
N GLU A 439 7.19 20.27 -6.62
CA GLU A 439 8.20 20.01 -5.58
C GLU A 439 8.68 21.27 -4.87
N ASN A 440 8.68 22.40 -5.58
CA ASN A 440 9.08 23.69 -5.06
C ASN A 440 8.03 24.40 -4.22
N ASP A 441 6.79 23.89 -4.17
CA ASP A 441 5.80 24.39 -3.22
C ASP A 441 6.31 24.22 -1.78
N SER A 442 5.98 25.16 -0.88
CA SER A 442 6.25 24.98 0.56
C SER A 442 5.47 23.79 1.11
N ILE A 443 5.93 23.23 2.23
CA ILE A 443 5.25 22.11 2.91
C ILE A 443 3.77 22.45 3.17
N VAL A 444 3.51 23.68 3.65
CA VAL A 444 2.15 24.18 3.89
C VAL A 444 1.31 24.18 2.61
N ASN A 445 1.88 24.63 1.49
CA ASN A 445 1.16 24.68 0.21
C ASN A 445 0.86 23.27 -0.34
N LYS A 446 1.80 22.33 -0.24
CA LYS A 446 1.58 20.92 -0.62
C LYS A 446 0.41 20.30 0.16
N ILE A 447 0.41 20.47 1.48
CA ILE A 447 -0.67 20.00 2.37
C ILE A 447 -2.02 20.66 1.99
N ASN A 448 -2.04 21.98 1.80
CA ASN A 448 -3.26 22.69 1.40
C ASN A 448 -3.81 22.19 0.06
N LYS A 449 -2.95 21.97 -0.96
CA LYS A 449 -3.38 21.47 -2.27
C LYS A 449 -4.02 20.09 -2.14
N ILE A 450 -3.39 19.16 -1.43
CA ILE A 450 -3.96 17.81 -1.23
C ILE A 450 -5.32 17.92 -0.52
N CYS A 451 -5.39 18.64 0.61
CA CYS A 451 -6.62 18.74 1.39
C CYS A 451 -7.77 19.39 0.62
N LYS A 452 -7.50 20.46 -0.12
CA LYS A 452 -8.53 21.17 -0.90
C LYS A 452 -8.92 20.42 -2.16
N GLU A 453 -7.94 20.02 -2.97
CA GLU A 453 -8.19 19.43 -4.27
C GLU A 453 -8.69 17.98 -4.19
N ILE A 454 -8.08 17.17 -3.32
CA ILE A 454 -8.39 15.75 -3.22
C ILE A 454 -9.49 15.48 -2.19
N TYR A 455 -9.37 16.04 -0.98
CA TYR A 455 -10.36 15.79 0.08
C TYR A 455 -11.60 16.67 -0.02
N GLY A 456 -11.50 17.84 -0.66
CA GLY A 456 -12.59 18.82 -0.76
C GLY A 456 -12.78 19.65 0.50
N ALA A 457 -11.72 19.83 1.30
CA ALA A 457 -11.74 20.67 2.49
C ALA A 457 -11.78 22.17 2.13
N ASP A 458 -12.44 22.98 2.95
CA ASP A 458 -12.43 24.45 2.82
C ASP A 458 -11.07 25.05 3.22
N GLY A 459 -10.36 24.39 4.15
CA GLY A 459 -9.08 24.85 4.66
C GLY A 459 -8.31 23.79 5.43
N VAL A 460 -7.12 24.21 5.90
CA VAL A 460 -6.26 23.39 6.76
C VAL A 460 -5.85 24.20 7.97
N GLU A 461 -6.01 23.63 9.14
CA GLU A 461 -5.52 24.17 10.40
C GLU A 461 -4.22 23.45 10.81
N PHE A 462 -3.23 24.24 11.17
CA PHE A 462 -1.95 23.74 11.70
C PHE A 462 -1.83 24.12 13.17
N LEU A 463 -1.69 23.14 14.04
CA LEU A 463 -1.46 23.40 15.46
C LEU A 463 -0.15 24.19 15.68
N PRO A 464 -0.02 24.99 16.74
CA PRO A 464 1.18 25.82 16.98
C PRO A 464 2.50 25.04 16.96
N LYS A 465 2.52 23.82 17.50
CA LYS A 465 3.69 22.94 17.48
C LYS A 465 4.06 22.54 16.03
N VAL A 466 3.07 22.25 15.20
CA VAL A 466 3.26 21.84 13.80
C VAL A 466 3.92 22.94 12.97
N LYS A 467 3.54 24.20 13.19
CA LYS A 467 4.18 25.34 12.50
C LYS A 467 5.68 25.44 12.84
N LYS A 468 6.05 25.13 14.08
CA LYS A 468 7.47 25.11 14.50
C LYS A 468 8.22 23.92 13.88
N GLU A 469 7.57 22.74 13.81
CA GLU A 469 8.13 21.56 13.16
C GLU A 469 8.37 21.82 11.67
N ILE A 470 7.39 22.39 10.96
CA ILE A 470 7.53 22.75 9.54
C ILE A 470 8.69 23.73 9.34
N ALA A 471 8.78 24.80 10.12
CA ALA A 471 9.88 25.76 10.03
C ALA A 471 11.24 25.10 10.22
N LYS A 472 11.35 24.17 11.19
CA LYS A 472 12.58 23.38 11.40
C LYS A 472 12.93 22.50 10.19
N LEU A 473 11.95 21.86 9.54
CA LEU A 473 12.18 21.06 8.34
C LEU A 473 12.62 21.93 7.15
N GLU A 474 12.08 23.13 7.01
CA GLU A 474 12.46 24.09 5.99
C GLU A 474 13.90 24.62 6.23
N GLU A 475 14.29 24.92 7.49
CA GLU A 475 15.66 25.27 7.87
C GLU A 475 16.67 24.16 7.55
N LEU A 476 16.25 22.89 7.64
CA LEU A 476 17.06 21.73 7.29
C LEU A 476 17.11 21.45 5.77
N GLY A 477 16.41 22.24 4.94
CA GLY A 477 16.36 22.06 3.49
C GLY A 477 15.56 20.83 3.04
N LEU A 478 14.60 20.37 3.86
CA LEU A 478 13.76 19.20 3.59
C LEU A 478 12.41 19.53 2.96
N ASP A 479 12.17 20.81 2.64
CA ASP A 479 10.95 21.36 2.06
C ASP A 479 10.61 20.83 0.66
N LYS A 480 11.61 20.34 -0.09
CA LYS A 480 11.42 19.73 -1.43
C LYS A 480 10.80 18.34 -1.40
N MET A 481 10.80 17.68 -0.25
CA MET A 481 10.20 16.34 -0.13
C MET A 481 8.70 16.35 -0.39
N PRO A 482 8.13 15.31 -1.04
CA PRO A 482 6.68 15.15 -1.14
C PRO A 482 6.05 14.92 0.24
N VAL A 483 4.75 15.17 0.33
CA VAL A 483 3.99 15.02 1.57
C VAL A 483 3.12 13.78 1.51
N CYS A 484 3.12 13.02 2.60
CA CYS A 484 2.26 11.87 2.87
C CYS A 484 1.27 12.25 3.96
N ILE A 485 0.02 12.54 3.63
CA ILE A 485 -1.00 12.81 4.64
C ILE A 485 -1.51 11.50 5.23
N ALA A 486 -1.38 11.38 6.55
CA ALA A 486 -1.87 10.26 7.33
C ALA A 486 -3.21 10.66 7.97
N LYS A 487 -4.31 10.04 7.52
CA LYS A 487 -5.66 10.27 8.03
C LYS A 487 -6.48 8.98 8.03
N THR A 488 -7.72 9.05 8.53
CA THR A 488 -8.67 7.94 8.42
C THR A 488 -8.92 7.57 6.95
N GLN A 489 -9.03 6.27 6.68
CA GLN A 489 -9.37 5.74 5.35
C GLN A 489 -10.88 5.75 5.05
N TYR A 490 -11.72 5.95 6.05
CA TYR A 490 -13.18 5.78 5.93
C TYR A 490 -13.94 7.03 5.48
N SER A 491 -13.26 8.14 5.28
CA SER A 491 -13.86 9.41 4.86
C SER A 491 -12.88 10.20 4.00
N LEU A 492 -13.39 11.06 3.14
CA LEU A 492 -12.60 12.08 2.47
C LEU A 492 -12.04 13.11 3.46
N SER A 493 -12.72 13.34 4.61
CA SER A 493 -12.22 14.20 5.69
C SER A 493 -11.29 13.47 6.66
N ASP A 494 -10.81 14.18 7.68
CA ASP A 494 -10.09 13.61 8.84
C ASP A 494 -11.02 13.04 9.92
N ASN A 495 -12.35 13.09 9.71
CA ASN A 495 -13.37 12.52 10.59
C ASN A 495 -14.05 11.32 9.94
N ALA A 496 -13.79 10.13 10.46
CA ALA A 496 -14.34 8.86 9.93
C ALA A 496 -15.88 8.77 9.92
N LYS A 497 -16.59 9.64 10.63
CA LYS A 497 -18.06 9.66 10.70
C LYS A 497 -18.71 10.43 9.55
N LEU A 498 -17.94 11.25 8.81
CA LEU A 498 -18.43 12.04 7.68
C LEU A 498 -18.36 11.21 6.41
N LEU A 499 -19.44 10.51 6.08
CA LEU A 499 -19.55 9.64 4.90
C LEU A 499 -19.90 10.42 3.62
N GLY A 500 -19.80 9.77 2.47
CA GLY A 500 -20.15 10.33 1.18
C GLY A 500 -19.14 11.39 0.71
N ARG A 501 -19.62 12.59 0.44
CA ARG A 501 -18.81 13.74 0.02
C ARG A 501 -19.02 14.90 1.02
N PRO A 502 -18.29 14.90 2.13
CA PRO A 502 -18.42 15.99 3.11
C PRO A 502 -17.98 17.33 2.52
N THR A 503 -18.63 18.39 2.97
CA THR A 503 -18.36 19.80 2.62
C THR A 503 -18.34 20.65 3.88
N GLY A 504 -17.79 21.85 3.84
CA GLY A 504 -17.79 22.76 4.97
C GLY A 504 -16.87 22.32 6.12
N PHE A 505 -15.81 21.56 5.84
CA PHE A 505 -14.90 21.06 6.86
C PHE A 505 -13.47 21.57 6.68
N THR A 506 -12.75 21.64 7.79
CA THR A 506 -11.32 21.97 7.85
C THR A 506 -10.55 20.75 8.33
N VAL A 507 -9.45 20.42 7.65
CA VAL A 507 -8.53 19.36 8.08
C VAL A 507 -7.56 19.93 9.11
N THR A 508 -7.41 19.24 10.26
CA THR A 508 -6.48 19.66 11.30
C THR A 508 -5.22 18.80 11.29
N ILE A 509 -4.07 19.41 11.00
CA ILE A 509 -2.76 18.76 11.09
C ILE A 509 -2.25 18.84 12.52
N LYS A 510 -2.13 17.66 13.16
CA LYS A 510 -1.76 17.50 14.57
C LYS A 510 -0.26 17.31 14.79
N GLU A 511 0.44 16.75 13.80
CA GLU A 511 1.87 16.46 13.85
C GLU A 511 2.45 16.44 12.43
N VAL A 512 3.70 16.85 12.30
CA VAL A 512 4.50 16.67 11.08
C VAL A 512 5.82 16.03 11.48
N ARG A 513 6.22 15.00 10.76
CA ARG A 513 7.51 14.33 10.93
C ARG A 513 8.13 14.00 9.59
N VAL A 514 9.46 13.85 9.56
CA VAL A 514 10.17 13.47 8.33
C VAL A 514 10.55 12.00 8.36
N SER A 515 10.30 11.30 7.24
CA SER A 515 10.92 10.03 6.90
C SER A 515 12.08 10.32 5.94
N ALA A 516 13.21 10.74 6.50
CA ALA A 516 14.31 11.34 5.72
C ALA A 516 14.98 10.34 4.78
N GLY A 517 15.09 9.09 5.20
CA GLY A 517 15.62 8.00 4.38
C GLY A 517 14.66 7.62 3.23
N ALA A 518 13.37 7.52 3.50
CA ALA A 518 12.35 7.29 2.48
C ALA A 518 12.14 8.55 1.61
N GLY A 519 12.45 9.72 2.13
CA GLY A 519 12.44 10.99 1.42
C GLY A 519 11.04 11.55 1.22
N PHE A 520 10.19 11.53 2.25
CA PHE A 520 8.90 12.22 2.28
C PHE A 520 8.59 12.72 3.70
N ILE A 521 7.69 13.69 3.76
CA ILE A 521 7.19 14.27 5.01
C ILE A 521 5.84 13.65 5.33
N VAL A 522 5.63 13.18 6.56
CA VAL A 522 4.36 12.66 7.04
C VAL A 522 3.63 13.75 7.80
N ALA A 523 2.42 14.10 7.37
CA ALA A 523 1.53 15.03 8.03
C ALA A 523 0.34 14.26 8.63
N LEU A 524 0.21 14.23 9.94
CA LEU A 524 -0.84 13.50 10.63
C LEU A 524 -2.09 14.37 10.81
N ALA A 525 -3.19 13.91 10.20
CA ALA A 525 -4.52 14.50 10.32
C ALA A 525 -5.45 13.50 11.01
N GLY A 526 -5.90 13.84 12.21
CA GLY A 526 -6.69 12.92 13.03
C GLY A 526 -5.84 11.96 13.87
N ASP A 527 -6.48 10.93 14.40
CA ASP A 527 -5.82 9.94 15.27
C ASP A 527 -5.43 8.70 14.44
N VAL A 528 -4.22 8.72 13.91
CA VAL A 528 -3.65 7.61 13.13
C VAL A 528 -2.71 6.81 14.02
N MET A 529 -2.99 5.52 14.16
CA MET A 529 -2.20 4.61 15.01
C MET A 529 -1.19 3.83 14.17
N THR A 530 0.08 3.91 14.55
CA THR A 530 1.16 3.13 13.94
C THR A 530 1.30 1.72 14.53
N MET A 531 0.57 1.42 15.62
CA MET A 531 0.45 0.10 16.23
C MET A 531 -1.03 -0.23 16.39
N PRO A 532 -1.65 -0.99 15.47
CA PRO A 532 -3.03 -1.45 15.60
C PRO A 532 -3.20 -2.37 16.81
N GLY A 533 -4.41 -2.49 17.32
CA GLY A 533 -4.77 -3.50 18.29
C GLY A 533 -5.57 -4.64 17.67
N LEU A 534 -5.55 -5.81 18.28
CA LEU A 534 -6.45 -6.89 17.90
C LEU A 534 -7.91 -6.47 18.16
N PRO A 535 -8.87 -6.87 17.30
CA PRO A 535 -10.29 -6.66 17.49
C PRO A 535 -10.83 -7.52 18.65
N LYS A 536 -12.12 -7.37 18.96
CA LYS A 536 -12.77 -8.17 20.03
C LYS A 536 -12.71 -9.67 19.74
N THR A 537 -12.86 -10.05 18.46
CA THR A 537 -12.73 -11.41 17.95
C THR A 537 -11.71 -11.39 16.82
N PRO A 538 -10.44 -11.68 17.11
CA PRO A 538 -9.40 -11.69 16.08
C PRO A 538 -9.52 -12.90 15.16
N ALA A 539 -9.09 -12.76 13.91
CA ALA A 539 -9.07 -13.85 12.94
C ALA A 539 -8.24 -15.06 13.44
N ALA A 540 -7.23 -14.81 14.25
CA ALA A 540 -6.40 -15.84 14.87
C ALA A 540 -7.19 -16.89 15.70
N GLU A 541 -8.40 -16.58 16.17
CA GLU A 541 -9.24 -17.55 16.90
C GLU A 541 -9.79 -18.66 15.98
N ASN A 542 -9.82 -18.44 14.66
CA ASN A 542 -10.36 -19.39 13.67
C ASN A 542 -9.25 -20.07 12.86
N ILE A 543 -8.02 -19.58 12.94
CA ILE A 543 -6.88 -20.14 12.19
C ILE A 543 -6.34 -21.35 12.97
N ASP A 544 -6.22 -22.50 12.29
CA ASP A 544 -5.71 -23.74 12.90
C ASP A 544 -4.92 -24.55 11.85
N VAL A 545 -4.35 -25.67 12.28
CA VAL A 545 -3.62 -26.63 11.45
C VAL A 545 -4.20 -28.03 11.69
N ASP A 546 -4.58 -28.71 10.63
CA ASP A 546 -5.05 -30.09 10.74
C ASP A 546 -3.90 -31.10 11.01
N ASP A 547 -4.24 -32.35 11.26
CA ASP A 547 -3.26 -33.42 11.58
C ASP A 547 -2.27 -33.72 10.43
N ASN A 548 -2.53 -33.23 9.22
CA ASN A 548 -1.66 -33.36 8.05
C ASN A 548 -0.79 -32.11 7.82
N GLY A 549 -0.86 -31.12 8.70
CA GLY A 549 -0.15 -29.85 8.57
C GLY A 549 -0.79 -28.84 7.61
N ARG A 550 -2.05 -29.06 7.21
CA ARG A 550 -2.79 -28.15 6.33
C ARG A 550 -3.41 -27.03 7.14
N ILE A 551 -3.21 -25.79 6.72
CA ILE A 551 -3.81 -24.60 7.35
C ILE A 551 -5.32 -24.57 7.07
N ILE A 552 -6.10 -24.28 8.10
CA ILE A 552 -7.54 -24.09 8.03
C ILE A 552 -7.94 -22.75 8.66
N GLY A 553 -9.06 -22.17 8.22
CA GLY A 553 -9.58 -20.92 8.78
C GLY A 553 -8.79 -19.66 8.43
N LEU A 554 -7.86 -19.74 7.48
CA LEU A 554 -7.15 -18.58 6.94
C LEU A 554 -7.98 -17.97 5.79
N PHE A 555 -9.08 -17.31 6.12
CA PHE A 555 -10.07 -16.67 5.22
C PHE A 555 -10.89 -17.61 4.31
#